data_112cafe5a4c6226d030d1eab32be338a
#
_entry.id   112cafe5a4c6226d030d1eab32be338a
#
_cell.length_a   1.000
_cell.length_b   1.000
_cell.length_c   1.000
_cell.angle_alpha   90.00
_cell.angle_beta   90.00
_cell.angle_gamma   90.00
#
_symmetry.space_group_name_H-M   'P 1'
#
loop_
_entity.id
_entity.type
_entity.pdbx_description
1 polymer ?
#
loop_
_entity_poly.entity_id
_entity_poly.type
_entity_poly.pdbx_seq_one_letter_code
_entity_poly.pdbx_strand_id
1 'polypeptide(L)'
;MTRWHLGHLERLIWAQDGIISRRQVLDAGGTDSDIARLLRRRELTDVHRGVYVSHTGQPTLRQRHWAAVLAFWPAALAHASALPDPPATVVHVAVSPGRNLRPLPRIVLHRTPDFGQRAELDRSPPVIRLEHSLIDVVNDELRNKDVAAAFALQARVCASRRTTPQRILRVLATRQRVCGRRTLEAMLVDLRDGACSVLERGYLHRVERAHGLPKAERQTRSAATGRLTYQDVHYRGQGVVVELDGRAFHDAPRARDCDALRDLAELSRSDLVTTRVTYGLVFGDACRTAVLIGDLLRRRGWTGRTRTCPTCRPALALTG
;
A
#
# COMPACT_ATOMS: atom_id res chain seq x y z
N MET A 1 -37.97 37.51 -9.90
CA MET A 1 -37.04 36.76 -9.02
C MET A 1 -37.32 35.28 -9.21
N THR A 2 -36.60 34.63 -10.10
CA THR A 2 -36.75 33.20 -10.36
C THR A 2 -36.31 32.45 -9.09
N ARG A 3 -37.24 31.76 -8.42
CA ARG A 3 -36.92 30.80 -7.35
C ARG A 3 -36.18 29.63 -8.01
N TRP A 4 -34.86 29.80 -8.16
CA TRP A 4 -34.03 28.64 -8.48
C TRP A 4 -34.21 27.60 -7.36
N HIS A 5 -34.10 26.34 -7.71
CA HIS A 5 -34.42 25.23 -6.79
C HIS A 5 -33.44 25.20 -5.59
N LEU A 6 -33.54 26.18 -4.67
CA LEU A 6 -32.74 26.29 -3.45
C LEU A 6 -32.68 24.93 -2.72
N GLY A 7 -33.81 24.27 -2.58
CA GLY A 7 -33.83 22.97 -1.89
C GLY A 7 -33.08 21.83 -2.62
N HIS A 8 -32.91 21.93 -3.96
CA HIS A 8 -32.05 20.96 -4.68
C HIS A 8 -30.58 21.27 -4.45
N LEU A 9 -30.19 22.54 -4.48
CA LEU A 9 -28.82 22.95 -4.22
C LEU A 9 -28.37 22.65 -2.79
N GLU A 10 -29.23 22.92 -1.81
CA GLU A 10 -28.99 22.58 -0.41
C GLU A 10 -28.77 21.08 -0.20
N ARG A 11 -29.55 20.24 -0.86
CA ARG A 11 -29.34 18.79 -0.83
C ARG A 11 -27.99 18.38 -1.45
N LEU A 12 -27.58 19.01 -2.56
CA LEU A 12 -26.27 18.74 -3.17
C LEU A 12 -25.14 19.18 -2.25
N ILE A 13 -25.21 20.40 -1.70
CA ILE A 13 -24.23 20.90 -0.74
C ILE A 13 -24.10 19.96 0.45
N TRP A 14 -25.22 19.55 1.02
CA TRP A 14 -25.22 18.60 2.13
C TRP A 14 -24.63 17.23 1.76
N ALA A 15 -25.03 16.67 0.64
CA ALA A 15 -24.53 15.37 0.16
C ALA A 15 -23.03 15.38 -0.20
N GLN A 16 -22.50 16.57 -0.49
CA GLN A 16 -21.10 16.82 -0.88
C GLN A 16 -20.27 17.47 0.25
N ASP A 17 -20.70 17.31 1.50
CA ASP A 17 -19.99 17.83 2.68
C ASP A 17 -19.75 19.36 2.62
N GLY A 18 -20.66 20.11 2.05
CA GLY A 18 -20.55 21.57 1.91
C GLY A 18 -19.84 22.03 0.64
N ILE A 19 -19.46 21.14 -0.28
CA ILE A 19 -18.78 21.50 -1.53
C ILE A 19 -19.80 21.60 -2.67
N ILE A 20 -19.65 22.60 -3.53
CA ILE A 20 -20.49 22.80 -4.70
C ILE A 20 -19.65 23.34 -5.87
N SER A 21 -19.95 22.93 -7.09
CA SER A 21 -19.31 23.49 -8.27
C SER A 21 -20.20 24.54 -8.96
N ARG A 22 -19.54 25.48 -9.64
CA ARG A 22 -20.22 26.48 -10.52
C ARG A 22 -21.21 25.80 -11.47
N ARG A 23 -20.79 24.68 -12.08
CA ARG A 23 -21.66 23.93 -12.99
C ARG A 23 -22.94 23.48 -12.31
N GLN A 24 -22.86 22.90 -11.12
CA GLN A 24 -24.05 22.44 -10.38
C GLN A 24 -24.97 23.60 -10.00
N VAL A 25 -24.43 24.78 -9.69
CA VAL A 25 -25.24 25.97 -9.42
C VAL A 25 -26.00 26.40 -10.69
N LEU A 26 -25.32 26.45 -11.85
CA LEU A 26 -25.94 26.80 -13.12
C LEU A 26 -26.97 25.76 -13.56
N ASP A 27 -26.68 24.45 -13.42
CA ASP A 27 -27.59 23.36 -13.72
C ASP A 27 -28.86 23.41 -12.85
N ALA A 28 -28.77 23.95 -11.62
CA ALA A 28 -29.90 24.20 -10.73
C ALA A 28 -30.66 25.52 -11.03
N GLY A 29 -30.30 26.22 -12.10
CA GLY A 29 -30.94 27.48 -12.51
C GLY A 29 -30.40 28.73 -11.82
N GLY A 30 -29.30 28.63 -11.06
CA GLY A 30 -28.57 29.79 -10.52
C GLY A 30 -27.74 30.49 -11.60
N THR A 31 -27.19 31.63 -11.26
CA THR A 31 -26.37 32.47 -12.15
C THR A 31 -25.01 32.77 -11.56
N ASP A 32 -24.08 33.25 -12.38
CA ASP A 32 -22.77 33.75 -11.90
C ASP A 32 -22.93 34.93 -10.92
N SER A 33 -23.98 35.77 -11.11
CA SER A 33 -24.32 36.86 -10.20
C SER A 33 -24.76 36.34 -8.82
N ASP A 34 -25.45 35.19 -8.77
CA ASP A 34 -25.80 34.51 -7.50
C ASP A 34 -24.57 34.00 -6.78
N ILE A 35 -23.67 33.33 -7.51
CA ILE A 35 -22.38 32.88 -6.96
C ILE A 35 -21.58 34.07 -6.42
N ALA A 36 -21.44 35.15 -7.18
CA ALA A 36 -20.73 36.34 -6.74
C ALA A 36 -21.37 36.99 -5.49
N ARG A 37 -22.69 36.92 -5.36
CA ARG A 37 -23.42 37.40 -4.18
C ARG A 37 -23.08 36.52 -2.96
N LEU A 38 -23.13 35.18 -3.10
CA LEU A 38 -22.82 34.23 -2.03
C LEU A 38 -21.35 34.33 -1.55
N LEU A 39 -20.41 34.54 -2.50
CA LEU A 39 -18.99 34.78 -2.17
C LEU A 39 -18.82 36.12 -1.40
N ARG A 40 -19.46 37.22 -1.81
CA ARG A 40 -19.39 38.49 -1.07
C ARG A 40 -19.97 38.37 0.35
N ARG A 41 -21.01 37.55 0.54
CA ARG A 41 -21.61 37.29 1.85
C ARG A 41 -20.86 36.28 2.70
N ARG A 42 -19.79 35.69 2.16
CA ARG A 42 -19.01 34.60 2.79
C ARG A 42 -19.84 33.34 3.10
N GLU A 43 -20.97 33.20 2.40
CA GLU A 43 -21.76 31.96 2.41
C GLU A 43 -21.09 30.84 1.59
N LEU A 44 -20.26 31.24 0.60
CA LEU A 44 -19.35 30.40 -0.15
C LEU A 44 -17.93 30.97 -0.08
N THR A 45 -16.95 30.08 -0.15
CA THR A 45 -15.51 30.39 -0.25
C THR A 45 -14.89 29.58 -1.38
N ASP A 46 -14.01 30.21 -2.17
CA ASP A 46 -13.29 29.52 -3.25
C ASP A 46 -12.34 28.42 -2.70
N VAL A 47 -12.42 27.22 -3.26
CA VAL A 47 -11.46 26.12 -3.03
C VAL A 47 -10.58 25.91 -4.26
N HIS A 48 -11.22 25.80 -5.42
CA HIS A 48 -10.60 25.79 -6.74
C HIS A 48 -11.44 26.64 -7.69
N ARG A 49 -10.88 27.01 -8.84
CA ARG A 49 -11.62 27.77 -9.84
C ARG A 49 -12.96 27.08 -10.17
N GLY A 50 -14.06 27.72 -9.79
CA GLY A 50 -15.42 27.22 -10.01
C GLY A 50 -15.85 26.09 -9.08
N VAL A 51 -15.16 25.91 -7.95
CA VAL A 51 -15.52 24.99 -6.87
C VAL A 51 -15.44 25.73 -5.53
N TYR A 52 -16.50 25.66 -4.77
CA TYR A 52 -16.71 26.43 -3.56
C TYR A 52 -17.02 25.53 -2.38
N VAL A 53 -16.74 26.02 -1.17
CA VAL A 53 -17.15 25.43 0.10
C VAL A 53 -18.11 26.37 0.84
N SER A 54 -19.10 25.84 1.54
CA SER A 54 -20.14 26.58 2.25
C SER A 54 -19.75 27.10 3.64
N HIS A 55 -18.46 27.41 3.84
CA HIS A 55 -17.94 28.00 5.08
C HIS A 55 -16.60 28.70 4.81
N THR A 56 -16.08 29.43 5.80
CA THR A 56 -14.83 30.20 5.70
C THR A 56 -13.63 29.49 6.31
N GLY A 57 -13.82 28.34 6.95
CA GLY A 57 -12.72 27.58 7.57
C GLY A 57 -11.91 26.77 6.55
N GLN A 58 -10.83 26.16 7.02
CA GLN A 58 -10.01 25.24 6.20
C GLN A 58 -10.82 24.01 5.81
N PRO A 59 -10.85 23.62 4.52
CA PRO A 59 -11.55 22.43 4.08
C PRO A 59 -10.97 21.15 4.72
N THR A 60 -11.84 20.29 5.21
CA THR A 60 -11.50 18.95 5.69
C THR A 60 -10.92 18.08 4.58
N LEU A 61 -10.33 16.93 4.90
CA LEU A 61 -9.84 16.00 3.88
C LEU A 61 -10.96 15.56 2.94
N ARG A 62 -12.14 15.23 3.46
CA ARG A 62 -13.29 14.82 2.66
C ARG A 62 -13.81 15.93 1.76
N GLN A 63 -13.82 17.15 2.23
CA GLN A 63 -14.15 18.34 1.42
C GLN A 63 -13.11 18.55 0.30
N ARG A 64 -11.83 18.39 0.57
CA ARG A 64 -10.79 18.46 -0.47
C ARG A 64 -10.95 17.36 -1.52
N HIS A 65 -11.35 16.15 -1.12
CA HIS A 65 -11.67 15.07 -2.04
C HIS A 65 -12.83 15.44 -2.96
N TRP A 66 -13.94 15.97 -2.41
CA TRP A 66 -15.06 16.46 -3.20
C TRP A 66 -14.64 17.60 -4.13
N ALA A 67 -13.90 18.59 -3.62
CA ALA A 67 -13.45 19.72 -4.41
C ALA A 67 -12.58 19.27 -5.59
N ALA A 68 -11.67 18.31 -5.38
CA ALA A 68 -10.83 17.77 -6.44
C ALA A 68 -11.66 17.02 -7.51
N VAL A 69 -12.62 16.20 -7.10
CA VAL A 69 -13.50 15.49 -8.04
C VAL A 69 -14.35 16.46 -8.84
N LEU A 70 -14.96 17.48 -8.21
CA LEU A 70 -15.81 18.45 -8.89
C LEU A 70 -15.03 19.39 -9.82
N ALA A 71 -13.78 19.72 -9.47
CA ALA A 71 -12.90 20.53 -10.32
C ALA A 71 -12.60 19.87 -11.68
N PHE A 72 -12.62 18.55 -11.72
CA PHE A 72 -12.30 17.77 -12.92
C PHE A 72 -13.46 16.91 -13.43
N TRP A 73 -14.67 17.17 -12.99
CA TRP A 73 -15.84 16.36 -13.35
C TRP A 73 -16.02 16.12 -14.87
N PRO A 74 -16.38 14.91 -15.34
CA PRO A 74 -16.51 13.68 -14.57
C PRO A 74 -15.14 13.12 -14.17
N ALA A 75 -15.00 12.85 -12.89
CA ALA A 75 -13.75 12.40 -12.27
C ALA A 75 -14.06 11.54 -11.02
N ALA A 76 -13.09 10.80 -10.55
CA ALA A 76 -13.21 9.97 -9.35
C ALA A 76 -11.91 9.94 -8.57
N LEU A 77 -11.95 9.81 -7.25
CA LEU A 77 -10.75 9.56 -6.45
C LEU A 77 -10.05 8.29 -6.94
N ALA A 78 -8.73 8.28 -6.92
CA ALA A 78 -7.93 7.18 -7.46
C ALA A 78 -6.66 6.96 -6.63
N HIS A 79 -5.89 5.92 -6.98
CA HIS A 79 -4.62 5.62 -6.31
C HIS A 79 -4.77 5.67 -4.79
N ALA A 80 -3.80 6.29 -4.09
CA ALA A 80 -3.79 6.39 -2.63
C ALA A 80 -5.03 7.09 -2.06
N SER A 81 -5.67 8.02 -2.79
CA SER A 81 -6.89 8.70 -2.34
C SER A 81 -8.15 7.82 -2.37
N ALA A 82 -8.10 6.68 -3.04
CA ALA A 82 -9.19 5.69 -3.08
C ALA A 82 -8.96 4.50 -2.12
N LEU A 83 -7.82 4.46 -1.45
CA LEU A 83 -7.47 3.40 -0.50
C LEU A 83 -7.95 3.76 0.92
N PRO A 84 -8.01 2.78 1.86
CA PRO A 84 -8.13 3.06 3.28
C PRO A 84 -6.98 3.96 3.76
N ASP A 85 -7.29 4.92 4.64
CA ASP A 85 -6.33 5.87 5.20
C ASP A 85 -5.58 6.70 4.14
N PRO A 86 -6.31 7.48 3.32
CA PRO A 86 -5.72 8.25 2.25
C PRO A 86 -4.80 9.38 2.78
N PRO A 87 -3.74 9.73 2.04
CA PRO A 87 -2.83 10.79 2.45
C PRO A 87 -3.54 12.15 2.49
N ALA A 88 -3.21 12.97 3.50
CA ALA A 88 -3.82 14.28 3.70
C ALA A 88 -3.22 15.38 2.81
N THR A 89 -2.07 15.17 2.18
CA THR A 89 -1.29 16.22 1.50
C THR A 89 -1.62 16.39 0.04
N VAL A 90 -1.92 15.31 -0.66
CA VAL A 90 -2.16 15.27 -2.12
C VAL A 90 -3.41 14.44 -2.39
N VAL A 91 -4.25 14.92 -3.30
CA VAL A 91 -5.44 14.19 -3.77
C VAL A 91 -5.17 13.62 -5.15
N HIS A 92 -5.35 12.31 -5.30
CA HIS A 92 -5.25 11.61 -6.57
C HIS A 92 -6.62 11.45 -7.22
N VAL A 93 -6.76 11.91 -8.45
CA VAL A 93 -8.03 11.91 -9.20
C VAL A 93 -7.84 11.24 -10.55
N ALA A 94 -8.71 10.28 -10.86
CA ALA A 94 -8.80 9.67 -12.18
C ALA A 94 -9.77 10.41 -13.08
N VAL A 95 -9.41 10.51 -14.35
CA VAL A 95 -10.23 11.05 -15.44
C VAL A 95 -10.10 10.16 -16.68
N SER A 96 -11.06 10.25 -17.59
CA SER A 96 -10.97 9.57 -18.90
C SER A 96 -9.74 10.05 -19.69
N PRO A 97 -9.08 9.17 -20.46
CA PRO A 97 -8.03 9.56 -21.41
C PRO A 97 -8.55 10.58 -22.43
N GLY A 98 -7.67 11.37 -23.02
CA GLY A 98 -8.02 12.34 -24.07
C GLY A 98 -8.55 13.70 -23.57
N ARG A 99 -8.83 13.86 -22.29
CA ARG A 99 -9.20 15.16 -21.72
C ARG A 99 -7.99 16.08 -21.57
N ASN A 100 -8.06 17.27 -22.16
CA ASN A 100 -7.03 18.30 -21.94
C ASN A 100 -7.39 19.13 -20.69
N LEU A 101 -6.72 18.84 -19.58
CA LEU A 101 -6.99 19.43 -18.26
C LEU A 101 -5.73 20.12 -17.74
N ARG A 102 -5.90 21.28 -17.14
CA ARG A 102 -4.82 21.99 -16.47
C ARG A 102 -4.63 21.42 -15.06
N PRO A 103 -3.39 21.08 -14.66
CA PRO A 103 -3.11 20.65 -13.29
C PRO A 103 -3.52 21.70 -12.26
N LEU A 104 -3.94 21.26 -11.10
CA LEU A 104 -4.18 22.10 -9.93
C LEU A 104 -3.21 21.72 -8.81
N PRO A 105 -2.80 22.69 -7.96
CA PRO A 105 -1.91 22.41 -6.84
C PRO A 105 -2.47 21.31 -5.92
N ARG A 106 -1.60 20.42 -5.47
CA ARG A 106 -1.94 19.31 -4.57
C ARG A 106 -2.95 18.29 -5.14
N ILE A 107 -3.18 18.31 -6.46
CA ILE A 107 -3.99 17.29 -7.15
C ILE A 107 -3.16 16.62 -8.23
N VAL A 108 -3.09 15.30 -8.18
CA VAL A 108 -2.44 14.47 -9.20
C VAL A 108 -3.53 13.86 -10.08
N LEU A 109 -3.45 14.13 -11.39
CA LEU A 109 -4.39 13.60 -12.37
C LEU A 109 -3.86 12.33 -12.99
N HIS A 110 -4.68 11.27 -12.94
CA HIS A 110 -4.42 9.99 -13.57
C HIS A 110 -5.36 9.79 -14.77
N ARG A 111 -4.79 9.62 -15.96
CA ARG A 111 -5.56 9.24 -17.15
C ARG A 111 -5.81 7.74 -17.13
N THR A 112 -7.05 7.36 -16.80
CA THR A 112 -7.42 5.98 -16.54
C THR A 112 -8.17 5.41 -17.74
N PRO A 113 -7.60 4.41 -18.46
CA PRO A 113 -8.34 3.66 -19.46
C PRO A 113 -9.58 3.01 -18.83
N ASP A 114 -10.65 2.85 -19.62
CA ASP A 114 -11.92 2.25 -19.17
C ASP A 114 -12.49 2.94 -17.92
N PHE A 115 -12.32 4.26 -17.81
CA PHE A 115 -12.73 5.06 -16.65
C PHE A 115 -14.17 4.74 -16.23
N GLY A 116 -15.12 4.68 -17.18
CA GLY A 116 -16.53 4.40 -16.90
C GLY A 116 -16.78 3.03 -16.25
N GLN A 117 -15.94 2.03 -16.53
CA GLN A 117 -16.06 0.69 -15.94
C GLN A 117 -15.38 0.60 -14.57
N ARG A 118 -14.36 1.43 -14.33
CA ARG A 118 -13.57 1.41 -13.10
C ARG A 118 -14.08 2.36 -12.05
N ALA A 119 -14.78 3.43 -12.45
CA ALA A 119 -15.30 4.47 -11.55
C ALA A 119 -16.68 4.07 -11.02
N GLU A 120 -16.86 4.24 -9.71
CA GLU A 120 -18.15 4.20 -9.02
C GLU A 120 -18.57 5.67 -8.82
N LEU A 121 -19.32 6.21 -9.81
CA LEU A 121 -19.74 7.63 -9.82
C LEU A 121 -20.90 7.91 -8.86
N ASP A 122 -21.59 6.89 -8.42
CA ASP A 122 -22.65 6.90 -7.41
C ASP A 122 -22.14 6.95 -5.96
N ARG A 123 -20.85 6.73 -5.76
CA ARG A 123 -20.20 6.91 -4.45
C ARG A 123 -20.08 8.39 -4.06
N SER A 124 -19.98 8.62 -2.78
CA SER A 124 -19.87 9.95 -2.18
C SER A 124 -18.58 10.11 -1.35
N PRO A 125 -17.54 10.75 -1.87
CA PRO A 125 -17.32 11.18 -3.27
C PRO A 125 -17.11 10.00 -4.24
N PRO A 126 -17.26 10.24 -5.57
CA PRO A 126 -16.92 9.27 -6.61
C PRO A 126 -15.51 8.71 -6.48
N VAL A 127 -15.34 7.41 -6.71
CA VAL A 127 -14.09 6.71 -6.45
C VAL A 127 -13.83 5.63 -7.53
N ILE A 128 -12.58 5.41 -7.88
CA ILE A 128 -12.16 4.22 -8.63
C ILE A 128 -12.25 3.01 -7.71
N ARG A 129 -12.80 1.90 -8.19
CA ARG A 129 -12.92 0.66 -7.42
C ARG A 129 -11.62 0.30 -6.73
N LEU A 130 -11.73 -0.15 -5.49
CA LEU A 130 -10.61 -0.38 -4.58
C LEU A 130 -9.50 -1.23 -5.18
N GLU A 131 -9.86 -2.34 -5.83
CA GLU A 131 -8.89 -3.28 -6.41
C GLU A 131 -8.08 -2.64 -7.55
N HIS A 132 -8.71 -1.79 -8.38
CA HIS A 132 -8.01 -1.07 -9.44
C HIS A 132 -7.02 -0.05 -8.87
N SER A 133 -7.47 0.74 -7.87
CA SER A 133 -6.62 1.73 -7.21
C SER A 133 -5.44 1.09 -6.47
N LEU A 134 -5.68 -0.05 -5.80
CA LEU A 134 -4.62 -0.81 -5.15
C LEU A 134 -3.57 -1.29 -6.16
N ILE A 135 -4.02 -1.90 -7.27
CA ILE A 135 -3.10 -2.37 -8.33
C ILE A 135 -2.27 -1.21 -8.87
N ASP A 136 -2.85 -0.03 -9.05
CA ASP A 136 -2.15 1.14 -9.58
C ASP A 136 -1.06 1.61 -8.60
N VAL A 137 -1.33 1.72 -7.30
CA VAL A 137 -0.33 2.11 -6.30
C VAL A 137 0.75 1.04 -6.15
N VAL A 138 0.38 -0.24 -6.05
CA VAL A 138 1.36 -1.34 -5.98
C VAL A 138 2.26 -1.38 -7.22
N ASN A 139 1.70 -1.11 -8.40
CA ASN A 139 2.45 -1.02 -9.63
C ASN A 139 3.50 0.11 -9.61
N ASP A 140 3.18 1.24 -8.99
CA ASP A 140 4.13 2.35 -8.81
C ASP A 140 5.24 1.98 -7.81
N GLU A 141 4.90 1.32 -6.69
CA GLU A 141 5.91 0.82 -5.75
C GLU A 141 6.87 -0.20 -6.41
N LEU A 142 6.32 -1.12 -7.22
CA LEU A 142 7.15 -2.08 -7.95
C LEU A 142 8.03 -1.42 -9.03
N ARG A 143 7.59 -0.33 -9.67
CA ARG A 143 8.43 0.49 -10.57
C ARG A 143 9.58 1.14 -9.82
N ASN A 144 9.32 1.62 -8.61
CA ASN A 144 10.30 2.18 -7.70
C ASN A 144 11.21 1.11 -7.06
N LYS A 145 10.98 -0.18 -7.39
CA LYS A 145 11.67 -1.35 -6.82
C LYS A 145 11.43 -1.53 -5.31
N ASP A 146 10.40 -0.90 -4.76
CA ASP A 146 10.01 -1.08 -3.36
C ASP A 146 9.03 -2.24 -3.20
N VAL A 147 9.59 -3.43 -3.21
CA VAL A 147 8.84 -4.70 -3.05
C VAL A 147 8.24 -4.81 -1.64
N ALA A 148 8.90 -4.22 -0.65
CA ALA A 148 8.42 -4.25 0.74
C ALA A 148 7.17 -3.37 0.91
N ALA A 149 7.19 -2.13 0.41
CA ALA A 149 6.03 -1.25 0.42
C ALA A 149 4.87 -1.83 -0.38
N ALA A 150 5.15 -2.41 -1.56
CA ALA A 150 4.16 -3.09 -2.39
C ALA A 150 3.44 -4.23 -1.63
N PHE A 151 4.18 -5.08 -0.91
CA PHE A 151 3.61 -6.16 -0.11
C PHE A 151 2.83 -5.62 1.09
N ALA A 152 3.43 -4.70 1.85
CA ALA A 152 2.81 -4.11 3.04
C ALA A 152 1.47 -3.44 2.71
N LEU A 153 1.39 -2.74 1.57
CA LEU A 153 0.15 -2.11 1.12
C LEU A 153 -0.93 -3.15 0.81
N GLN A 154 -0.60 -4.21 0.07
CA GLN A 154 -1.55 -5.29 -0.25
C GLN A 154 -2.07 -5.97 1.02
N ALA A 155 -1.16 -6.32 1.94
CA ALA A 155 -1.49 -6.94 3.21
C ALA A 155 -2.44 -6.05 4.04
N ARG A 156 -2.13 -4.76 4.19
CA ARG A 156 -2.94 -3.78 4.92
C ARG A 156 -4.34 -3.63 4.32
N VAL A 157 -4.44 -3.51 2.98
CA VAL A 157 -5.74 -3.35 2.32
C VAL A 157 -6.58 -4.63 2.43
N CYS A 158 -5.99 -5.81 2.29
CA CYS A 158 -6.69 -7.08 2.52
C CYS A 158 -7.16 -7.21 3.98
N ALA A 159 -6.33 -6.80 4.91
CA ALA A 159 -6.66 -6.82 6.34
C ALA A 159 -7.82 -5.90 6.72
N SER A 160 -8.03 -4.81 6.01
CA SER A 160 -9.20 -3.94 6.20
C SER A 160 -10.53 -4.64 5.90
N ARG A 161 -10.53 -5.86 5.38
CA ARG A 161 -11.69 -6.68 4.96
C ARG A 161 -12.57 -6.05 3.89
N ARG A 162 -12.10 -4.98 3.24
CA ARG A 162 -12.84 -4.31 2.16
C ARG A 162 -12.66 -5.00 0.81
N THR A 163 -11.60 -5.80 0.68
CA THR A 163 -11.33 -6.67 -0.47
C THR A 163 -10.59 -7.93 -0.04
N THR A 164 -10.34 -8.85 -0.98
CA THR A 164 -9.61 -10.10 -0.74
C THR A 164 -8.56 -10.31 -1.83
N PRO A 165 -7.49 -11.09 -1.57
CA PRO A 165 -6.52 -11.43 -2.60
C PRO A 165 -7.15 -12.00 -3.87
N GLN A 166 -8.20 -12.83 -3.74
CA GLN A 166 -8.91 -13.41 -4.88
C GLN A 166 -9.63 -12.35 -5.74
N ARG A 167 -10.21 -11.32 -5.10
CA ARG A 167 -10.85 -10.21 -5.83
C ARG A 167 -9.81 -9.40 -6.60
N ILE A 168 -8.68 -9.11 -5.97
CA ILE A 168 -7.58 -8.37 -6.59
C ILE A 168 -7.00 -9.17 -7.77
N LEU A 169 -6.78 -10.48 -7.62
CA LEU A 169 -6.32 -11.37 -8.70
C LEU A 169 -7.26 -11.37 -9.89
N ARG A 170 -8.59 -11.43 -9.66
CA ARG A 170 -9.59 -11.34 -10.73
C ARG A 170 -9.50 -10.01 -11.50
N VAL A 171 -9.37 -8.90 -10.80
CA VAL A 171 -9.21 -7.58 -11.44
C VAL A 171 -7.86 -7.48 -12.15
N LEU A 172 -6.80 -8.01 -11.56
CA LEU A 172 -5.47 -8.04 -12.18
C LEU A 172 -5.47 -8.80 -13.51
N ALA A 173 -6.22 -9.89 -13.60
CA ALA A 173 -6.37 -10.66 -14.83
C ALA A 173 -6.97 -9.84 -15.99
N THR A 174 -7.83 -8.84 -15.70
CA THR A 174 -8.41 -7.95 -16.72
C THR A 174 -7.46 -6.82 -17.16
N ARG A 175 -6.38 -6.58 -16.43
CA ARG A 175 -5.44 -5.48 -16.73
C ARG A 175 -4.40 -5.93 -17.75
N GLN A 176 -4.24 -5.19 -18.85
CA GLN A 176 -3.27 -5.54 -19.90
C GLN A 176 -1.83 -5.21 -19.51
N ARG A 177 -1.58 -4.03 -18.94
CA ARG A 177 -0.23 -3.53 -18.65
C ARG A 177 -0.06 -3.26 -17.16
N VAL A 178 0.66 -4.17 -16.48
CA VAL A 178 1.04 -4.02 -15.08
C VAL A 178 2.52 -4.37 -14.94
N CYS A 179 3.31 -3.42 -14.47
CA CYS A 179 4.71 -3.65 -14.15
C CYS A 179 4.82 -4.64 -12.99
N GLY A 180 5.78 -5.56 -13.06
CA GLY A 180 5.96 -6.53 -11.98
C GLY A 180 4.77 -7.47 -11.76
N ARG A 181 3.89 -7.68 -12.75
CA ARG A 181 2.71 -8.55 -12.67
C ARG A 181 2.98 -9.87 -11.95
N ARG A 182 4.05 -10.59 -12.34
CA ARG A 182 4.40 -11.88 -11.73
C ARG A 182 4.70 -11.76 -10.23
N THR A 183 5.37 -10.69 -9.83
CA THR A 183 5.67 -10.41 -8.41
C THR A 183 4.39 -10.09 -7.64
N LEU A 184 3.52 -9.24 -8.21
CA LEU A 184 2.24 -8.89 -7.62
C LEU A 184 1.31 -10.10 -7.47
N GLU A 185 1.20 -10.94 -8.51
CA GLU A 185 0.44 -12.19 -8.48
C GLU A 185 0.96 -13.14 -7.39
N ALA A 186 2.29 -13.33 -7.32
CA ALA A 186 2.90 -14.19 -6.32
C ALA A 186 2.66 -13.67 -4.89
N MET A 187 2.74 -12.36 -4.65
CA MET A 187 2.41 -11.75 -3.37
C MET A 187 0.95 -11.98 -2.96
N LEU A 188 0.01 -11.84 -3.91
CA LEU A 188 -1.41 -12.07 -3.65
C LEU A 188 -1.71 -13.54 -3.38
N VAL A 189 -1.01 -14.45 -4.04
CA VAL A 189 -1.08 -15.89 -3.75
C VAL A 189 -0.55 -16.17 -2.35
N ASP A 190 0.61 -15.62 -2.00
CA ASP A 190 1.18 -15.76 -0.65
C ASP A 190 0.21 -15.24 0.42
N LEU A 191 -0.40 -14.06 0.21
CA LEU A 191 -1.41 -13.51 1.12
C LEU A 191 -2.68 -14.36 1.23
N ARG A 192 -3.10 -14.99 0.13
CA ARG A 192 -4.27 -15.88 0.10
C ARG A 192 -4.02 -17.18 0.87
N ASP A 193 -2.86 -17.76 0.67
CA ASP A 193 -2.53 -19.11 1.13
C ASP A 193 -1.73 -19.11 2.45
N GLY A 194 -1.39 -17.93 2.96
CA GLY A 194 -0.53 -17.78 4.14
C GLY A 194 0.90 -18.25 3.91
N ALA A 195 1.34 -18.26 2.65
CA ALA A 195 2.69 -18.67 2.24
C ALA A 195 3.66 -17.47 2.21
N CYS A 196 4.95 -17.74 2.08
CA CYS A 196 6.02 -16.75 2.04
C CYS A 196 6.96 -16.93 0.84
N SER A 197 6.48 -17.46 -0.28
CA SER A 197 7.31 -17.88 -1.42
C SER A 197 8.13 -16.74 -2.06
N VAL A 198 7.59 -15.53 -2.07
CA VAL A 198 8.30 -14.33 -2.55
C VAL A 198 9.43 -13.97 -1.59
N LEU A 199 9.15 -14.03 -0.28
CA LEU A 199 10.12 -13.71 0.76
C LEU A 199 11.23 -14.74 0.82
N GLU A 200 10.90 -16.04 0.72
CA GLU A 200 11.85 -17.15 0.67
C GLU A 200 12.83 -17.01 -0.50
N ARG A 201 12.31 -16.75 -1.72
CA ARG A 201 13.14 -16.48 -2.90
C ARG A 201 13.99 -15.23 -2.74
N GLY A 202 13.39 -14.17 -2.19
CA GLY A 202 14.10 -12.93 -1.89
C GLY A 202 15.29 -13.16 -0.96
N TYR A 203 15.06 -13.84 0.15
CA TYR A 203 16.10 -14.19 1.11
C TYR A 203 17.23 -15.02 0.47
N LEU A 204 16.87 -16.10 -0.25
CA LEU A 204 17.84 -16.95 -0.94
C LEU A 204 18.75 -16.16 -1.90
N HIS A 205 18.17 -15.27 -2.71
CA HIS A 205 18.93 -14.58 -3.76
C HIS A 205 19.61 -13.31 -3.27
N ARG A 206 18.94 -12.52 -2.41
CA ARG A 206 19.43 -11.20 -2.00
C ARG A 206 20.25 -11.21 -0.72
N VAL A 207 19.98 -12.18 0.19
CA VAL A 207 20.69 -12.27 1.47
C VAL A 207 21.71 -13.40 1.41
N GLU A 208 21.28 -14.65 1.22
CA GLU A 208 22.16 -15.80 1.31
C GLU A 208 23.20 -15.86 0.18
N ARG A 209 22.75 -15.97 -1.09
CA ARG A 209 23.65 -16.16 -2.23
C ARG A 209 24.46 -14.91 -2.55
N ALA A 210 23.81 -13.73 -2.55
CA ALA A 210 24.49 -12.48 -2.89
C ALA A 210 25.65 -12.17 -1.95
N HIS A 211 25.60 -12.62 -0.70
CA HIS A 211 26.59 -12.32 0.32
C HIS A 211 27.42 -13.53 0.75
N GLY A 212 27.26 -14.66 0.07
CA GLY A 212 28.07 -15.86 0.31
C GLY A 212 27.88 -16.49 1.67
N LEU A 213 26.69 -16.34 2.28
CA LEU A 213 26.34 -17.08 3.49
C LEU A 213 26.29 -18.60 3.19
N PRO A 214 26.48 -19.47 4.19
CA PRO A 214 26.43 -20.90 3.97
C PRO A 214 25.05 -21.31 3.44
N LYS A 215 25.01 -22.42 2.69
CA LYS A 215 23.75 -22.96 2.19
C LYS A 215 22.93 -23.48 3.36
N ALA A 216 21.75 -22.92 3.58
CA ALA A 216 20.79 -23.37 4.58
C ALA A 216 19.87 -24.48 4.04
N GLU A 217 19.37 -25.32 4.95
CA GLU A 217 18.23 -26.18 4.68
C GLU A 217 16.93 -25.37 4.69
N ARG A 218 15.93 -25.81 3.93
CA ARG A 218 14.64 -25.14 3.79
C ARG A 218 13.51 -26.04 4.27
N GLN A 219 12.49 -25.44 4.87
CA GLN A 219 11.26 -26.12 5.30
C GLN A 219 11.57 -27.37 6.15
N THR A 220 12.51 -27.22 7.10
CA THR A 220 12.89 -28.32 8.00
C THR A 220 11.84 -28.54 9.08
N ARG A 221 11.54 -29.78 9.38
CA ARG A 221 10.58 -30.14 10.43
C ARG A 221 11.18 -29.92 11.81
N SER A 222 10.40 -29.29 12.69
CA SER A 222 10.70 -29.15 14.13
C SER A 222 9.54 -29.68 14.95
N ALA A 223 9.87 -30.39 16.05
CA ALA A 223 8.91 -30.88 17.03
C ALA A 223 9.19 -30.32 18.43
N ALA A 224 9.99 -29.25 18.55
CA ALA A 224 10.44 -28.68 19.83
C ALA A 224 9.30 -28.33 20.81
N THR A 225 8.12 -27.99 20.30
CA THR A 225 6.93 -27.68 21.11
C THR A 225 5.95 -28.83 21.29
N GLY A 226 6.31 -30.06 20.85
CA GLY A 226 5.39 -31.19 20.83
C GLY A 226 4.37 -31.19 19.69
N ARG A 227 4.38 -30.17 18.83
CA ARG A 227 3.65 -30.09 17.57
C ARG A 227 4.61 -29.98 16.41
N LEU A 228 4.26 -30.65 15.31
CA LEU A 228 5.05 -30.53 14.08
C LEU A 228 4.94 -29.11 13.52
N THR A 229 6.09 -28.43 13.41
CA THR A 229 6.22 -27.11 12.76
C THR A 229 7.29 -27.18 11.69
N TYR A 230 7.34 -26.17 10.81
CA TYR A 230 8.37 -26.07 9.78
C TYR A 230 9.17 -24.79 10.01
N GLN A 231 10.49 -24.94 9.93
CA GLN A 231 11.46 -23.83 9.97
C GLN A 231 11.79 -23.43 8.54
N ASP A 232 11.65 -22.13 8.20
CA ASP A 232 11.79 -21.67 6.82
C ASP A 232 13.22 -21.81 6.31
N VAL A 233 14.20 -21.41 7.12
CA VAL A 233 15.64 -21.43 6.79
C VAL A 233 16.41 -21.90 7.99
N HIS A 234 17.13 -23.02 7.87
CA HIS A 234 17.88 -23.62 8.97
C HIS A 234 19.35 -23.78 8.61
N TYR A 235 20.21 -23.06 9.28
CA TYR A 235 21.68 -23.22 9.25
C TYR A 235 22.08 -24.24 10.29
N ARG A 236 21.89 -25.53 9.94
CA ARG A 236 22.02 -26.65 10.87
C ARG A 236 23.38 -26.68 11.59
N GLY A 237 24.50 -26.51 10.85
CA GLY A 237 25.85 -26.53 11.40
C GLY A 237 26.11 -25.43 12.45
N GLN A 238 25.32 -24.40 12.50
CA GLN A 238 25.43 -23.28 13.43
C GLN A 238 24.28 -23.20 14.44
N GLY A 239 23.28 -24.08 14.32
CA GLY A 239 22.11 -24.04 15.18
C GLY A 239 21.33 -22.69 15.07
N VAL A 240 21.23 -22.13 13.85
CA VAL A 240 20.52 -20.86 13.61
C VAL A 240 19.34 -21.10 12.69
N VAL A 241 18.17 -20.65 13.11
CA VAL A 241 16.93 -20.66 12.35
C VAL A 241 16.55 -19.25 11.96
N VAL A 242 16.22 -19.03 10.68
CA VAL A 242 15.66 -17.77 10.22
C VAL A 242 14.22 -18.03 9.76
N GLU A 243 13.28 -17.52 10.54
CA GLU A 243 11.86 -17.50 10.21
C GLU A 243 11.57 -16.31 9.28
N LEU A 244 10.92 -16.57 8.17
CA LEU A 244 10.60 -15.57 7.16
C LEU A 244 9.17 -15.06 7.40
N ASP A 245 9.07 -13.93 8.11
CA ASP A 245 7.78 -13.36 8.50
C ASP A 245 7.16 -12.56 7.37
N GLY A 246 6.24 -13.19 6.65
CA GLY A 246 5.41 -12.56 5.63
C GLY A 246 4.17 -11.85 6.20
N ARG A 247 3.93 -11.92 7.51
CA ARG A 247 2.78 -11.32 8.17
C ARG A 247 3.04 -9.83 8.42
N ALA A 248 2.54 -8.99 7.54
CA ALA A 248 2.84 -7.58 7.61
C ALA A 248 2.17 -6.84 8.80
N PHE A 249 1.03 -7.30 9.41
CA PHE A 249 0.31 -6.44 10.38
C PHE A 249 -0.78 -7.09 11.26
N HIS A 250 -0.96 -8.42 11.31
CA HIS A 250 -2.11 -8.99 12.03
C HIS A 250 -1.77 -10.17 12.94
N ASP A 251 -0.91 -9.96 13.92
CA ASP A 251 -0.81 -10.93 15.01
C ASP A 251 -1.73 -10.51 16.16
N ALA A 252 -2.78 -11.31 16.39
CA ALA A 252 -3.48 -11.28 17.66
C ALA A 252 -2.42 -11.51 18.77
N PRO A 253 -2.55 -10.86 19.95
CA PRO A 253 -1.60 -11.02 21.05
C PRO A 253 -1.26 -12.49 21.35
N ARG A 254 -2.26 -13.38 21.32
CA ARG A 254 -2.08 -14.83 21.51
C ARG A 254 -1.18 -15.51 20.48
N ALA A 255 -1.17 -15.04 19.24
CA ALA A 255 -0.29 -15.60 18.21
C ALA A 255 1.18 -15.24 18.49
N ARG A 256 1.45 -14.00 18.92
CA ARG A 256 2.78 -13.55 19.33
C ARG A 256 3.30 -14.34 20.55
N ASP A 257 2.44 -14.60 21.53
CA ASP A 257 2.80 -15.38 22.71
C ASP A 257 3.16 -16.83 22.33
N CYS A 258 2.39 -17.44 21.43
CA CYS A 258 2.69 -18.79 20.93
C CYS A 258 4.03 -18.84 20.16
N ASP A 259 4.32 -17.82 19.35
CA ASP A 259 5.58 -17.73 18.62
C ASP A 259 6.77 -17.50 19.56
N ALA A 260 6.63 -16.62 20.55
CA ALA A 260 7.64 -16.38 21.58
C ALA A 260 7.93 -17.62 22.43
N LEU A 261 6.88 -18.37 22.81
CA LEU A 261 7.04 -19.64 23.52
C LEU A 261 7.76 -20.70 22.68
N ARG A 262 7.51 -20.72 21.36
CA ARG A 262 8.23 -21.64 20.45
C ARG A 262 9.71 -21.29 20.40
N ASP A 263 10.05 -20.03 20.16
CA ASP A 263 11.45 -19.56 20.11
C ASP A 263 12.18 -19.88 21.41
N LEU A 264 11.52 -19.67 22.55
CA LEU A 264 12.07 -20.00 23.88
C LEU A 264 12.26 -21.51 24.06
N ALA A 265 11.30 -22.32 23.61
CA ALA A 265 11.40 -23.79 23.70
C ALA A 265 12.52 -24.35 22.81
N GLU A 266 12.70 -23.81 21.60
CA GLU A 266 13.78 -24.21 20.69
C GLU A 266 15.14 -23.83 21.27
N LEU A 267 15.28 -22.61 21.80
CA LEU A 267 16.52 -22.18 22.45
C LEU A 267 16.85 -23.02 23.70
N SER A 268 15.85 -23.29 24.54
CA SER A 268 16.08 -24.03 25.81
C SER A 268 16.34 -25.51 25.65
N ARG A 269 15.76 -26.15 24.61
CA ARG A 269 15.83 -27.59 24.41
C ARG A 269 16.85 -28.06 23.37
N SER A 270 17.14 -27.22 22.39
CA SER A 270 17.93 -27.59 21.21
C SER A 270 19.09 -26.63 20.94
N ASP A 271 19.30 -25.62 21.79
CA ASP A 271 20.29 -24.54 21.60
C ASP A 271 20.14 -23.86 20.21
N LEU A 272 18.94 -23.86 19.66
CA LEU A 272 18.65 -23.20 18.39
C LEU A 272 18.33 -21.73 18.64
N VAL A 273 19.02 -20.85 17.94
CA VAL A 273 18.73 -19.42 17.94
C VAL A 273 17.81 -19.10 16.77
N THR A 274 16.60 -18.67 17.08
CA THR A 274 15.62 -18.25 16.06
C THR A 274 15.65 -16.73 15.90
N THR A 275 15.69 -16.27 14.65
CA THR A 275 15.54 -14.84 14.30
C THR A 275 14.49 -14.69 13.23
N ARG A 276 13.82 -13.52 13.19
CA ARG A 276 12.78 -13.23 12.20
C ARG A 276 13.24 -12.18 11.19
N VAL A 277 12.98 -12.47 9.93
CA VAL A 277 13.34 -11.60 8.81
C VAL A 277 12.10 -11.29 7.99
N THR A 278 11.82 -9.97 7.84
CA THR A 278 10.64 -9.44 7.16
C THR A 278 10.93 -9.03 5.71
N TYR A 279 9.89 -8.68 4.96
CA TYR A 279 10.03 -8.11 3.61
C TYR A 279 10.95 -6.88 3.59
N GLY A 280 10.83 -5.98 4.58
CA GLY A 280 11.70 -4.80 4.69
C GLY A 280 13.17 -5.16 4.78
N LEU A 281 13.51 -6.17 5.60
CA LEU A 281 14.87 -6.64 5.78
C LEU A 281 15.43 -7.34 4.53
N VAL A 282 14.61 -8.09 3.78
CA VAL A 282 15.05 -8.79 2.58
C VAL A 282 15.13 -7.89 1.35
N PHE A 283 14.18 -6.98 1.17
CA PHE A 283 14.09 -6.19 -0.06
C PHE A 283 14.58 -4.76 0.09
N GLY A 284 14.47 -4.18 1.29
CA GLY A 284 14.93 -2.82 1.59
C GLY A 284 16.37 -2.78 2.13
N ASP A 285 16.77 -3.75 2.97
CA ASP A 285 18.06 -3.72 3.68
C ASP A 285 18.80 -5.06 3.65
N ALA A 286 18.79 -5.72 2.49
CA ALA A 286 19.37 -7.07 2.30
C ALA A 286 20.84 -7.15 2.71
N CYS A 287 21.65 -6.13 2.40
CA CYS A 287 23.08 -6.12 2.69
C CYS A 287 23.36 -6.11 4.19
N ARG A 288 22.66 -5.24 4.95
CA ARG A 288 22.78 -5.17 6.40
C ARG A 288 22.24 -6.43 7.07
N THR A 289 21.13 -6.96 6.57
CA THR A 289 20.58 -8.23 7.03
C THR A 289 21.57 -9.36 6.87
N ALA A 290 22.25 -9.45 5.71
CA ALA A 290 23.26 -10.47 5.45
C ALA A 290 24.48 -10.34 6.39
N VAL A 291 24.93 -9.11 6.68
CA VAL A 291 26.02 -8.91 7.64
C VAL A 291 25.63 -9.40 9.02
N LEU A 292 24.47 -9.00 9.54
CA LEU A 292 24.01 -9.39 10.87
C LEU A 292 23.78 -10.92 10.99
N ILE A 293 23.20 -11.55 9.97
CA ILE A 293 23.08 -13.02 9.93
C ILE A 293 24.45 -13.68 9.87
N GLY A 294 25.36 -13.17 9.02
CA GLY A 294 26.73 -13.67 8.93
C GLY A 294 27.49 -13.56 10.25
N ASP A 295 27.33 -12.47 10.99
CA ASP A 295 27.92 -12.28 12.33
C ASP A 295 27.36 -13.29 13.34
N LEU A 296 26.04 -13.50 13.31
CA LEU A 296 25.41 -14.52 14.15
C LEU A 296 25.94 -15.91 13.83
N LEU A 297 26.05 -16.27 12.54
CA LEU A 297 26.59 -17.56 12.11
C LEU A 297 28.07 -17.75 12.51
N ARG A 298 28.90 -16.69 12.42
CA ARG A 298 30.31 -16.71 12.85
C ARG A 298 30.44 -16.94 14.35
N ARG A 299 29.63 -16.26 15.18
CA ARG A 299 29.60 -16.50 16.63
C ARG A 299 29.24 -17.94 16.99
N ARG A 300 28.56 -18.63 16.08
CA ARG A 300 28.17 -20.05 16.24
C ARG A 300 29.00 -21.00 15.37
N GLY A 301 30.24 -20.61 15.04
CA GLY A 301 31.24 -21.50 14.47
C GLY A 301 31.33 -21.51 12.94
N TRP A 302 30.62 -20.62 12.21
CA TRP A 302 30.86 -20.49 10.79
C TRP A 302 32.22 -19.81 10.54
N THR A 303 33.11 -20.47 9.81
CA THR A 303 34.47 -19.98 9.51
C THR A 303 34.54 -19.11 8.28
N GLY A 304 33.43 -19.00 7.49
CA GLY A 304 33.38 -18.16 6.31
C GLY A 304 33.24 -16.67 6.61
N ARG A 305 33.24 -15.88 5.53
CA ARG A 305 33.06 -14.41 5.62
C ARG A 305 31.92 -13.96 4.74
N THR A 306 31.13 -13.01 5.24
CA THR A 306 30.10 -12.33 4.43
C THR A 306 30.79 -11.53 3.33
N ARG A 307 30.34 -11.68 2.07
CA ARG A 307 30.88 -11.00 0.89
C ARG A 307 30.06 -9.75 0.59
N THR A 308 30.69 -8.74 0.00
CA THR A 308 29.98 -7.61 -0.57
C THR A 308 29.32 -7.98 -1.90
N CYS A 309 28.07 -7.58 -2.10
CA CYS A 309 27.39 -7.68 -3.39
C CYS A 309 27.54 -6.36 -4.18
N PRO A 310 27.21 -6.32 -5.50
CA PRO A 310 27.32 -5.10 -6.30
C PRO A 310 26.48 -3.90 -5.79
N THR A 311 25.50 -4.15 -4.95
CA THR A 311 24.63 -3.10 -4.38
C THR A 311 25.02 -2.70 -2.96
N CYS A 312 26.04 -3.32 -2.35
CA CYS A 312 26.55 -2.92 -1.05
C CYS A 312 27.06 -1.48 -1.09
N ARG A 313 26.56 -0.63 -0.19
CA ARG A 313 27.12 0.71 0.01
C ARG A 313 28.45 0.60 0.77
N PRO A 314 29.46 1.43 0.46
CA PRO A 314 30.78 1.38 1.13
C PRO A 314 30.74 1.44 2.67
N ALA A 315 29.72 2.09 3.24
CA ALA A 315 29.57 2.22 4.69
C ALA A 315 29.23 0.91 5.43
N LEU A 316 28.86 -0.17 4.73
CA LEU A 316 28.60 -1.49 5.32
C LEU A 316 29.86 -2.38 5.33
N ALA A 317 30.96 -1.90 4.79
CA ALA A 317 32.25 -2.61 4.81
C ALA A 317 33.02 -2.47 6.15
N LEU A 318 32.43 -1.83 7.16
CA LEU A 318 33.09 -1.56 8.41
C LEU A 318 32.35 -2.19 9.58
N THR A 319 32.81 -3.32 9.98
CA THR A 319 33.16 -3.72 11.36
C THR A 319 33.49 -5.21 11.28
N GLY A 320 34.76 -5.48 11.00
CA GLY A 320 35.37 -6.76 11.30
C GLY A 320 35.96 -6.69 12.67
#